data_dc3b553e6d3547f9edeb39f1dd3fa2c3
#
_entry.id   dc3b553e6d3547f9edeb39f1dd3fa2c3
#
_cell.length_a   1.000
_cell.length_b   1.000
_cell.length_c   1.000
_cell.angle_alpha   90.00
_cell.angle_beta   90.00
_cell.angle_gamma   90.00
#
_symmetry.space_group_name_H-M   'P 1'
#
loop_
_entity.id
_entity.type
_entity.pdbx_description
1 polymer ?
#
loop_
_entity_poly.entity_id
_entity_poly.type
_entity_poly.pdbx_seq_one_letter_code
_entity_poly.pdbx_strand_id
1 'polypeptide(L)'
;ATTLWFNTGTLCNIECINCYIESSPKNDSLVYITPDEVSDYLDQIDQREWATNEIAFTGGEPFLNPDMIEIARRCLERNYKVLILTNAMLPMMRKSVQNGLLDLRLKYNERLTLRVSLDHYTAKLHDTERGKGSYNITLNGMKWLRDKEFKMAIAGRTVWGDSDIDSRLGYAKLFNDNKFEIDANDPNVTVLFPEIDEKIDVPEITTECWGILNKSPKDVMCASSRMVIKRKGAKKPSVVACTLLPYSKEFEMGNSLEEAEVSVKLNHPHCAKFCVLGGASCSS
;
A
#
# COMPACT_ATOMS: atom_id res chain seq x y z
N ALA A 1 -16.66 1.13 3.00
CA ALA A 1 -15.38 0.77 2.36
C ALA A 1 -15.17 -0.75 2.43
N THR A 2 -14.55 -1.32 1.40
CA THR A 2 -14.19 -2.75 1.37
C THR A 2 -12.79 -2.99 1.92
N THR A 3 -11.91 -2.00 1.81
CA THR A 3 -10.55 -2.02 2.37
C THR A 3 -10.34 -0.84 3.31
N LEU A 4 -9.87 -1.11 4.53
CA LEU A 4 -9.38 -0.08 5.43
C LEU A 4 -7.85 -0.14 5.51
N TRP A 5 -7.20 0.94 5.12
CA TRP A 5 -5.76 1.12 5.19
C TRP A 5 -5.33 1.71 6.53
N PHE A 6 -4.19 1.29 7.02
CA PHE A 6 -3.50 1.92 8.14
C PHE A 6 -2.10 2.34 7.72
N ASN A 7 -1.76 3.60 7.95
CA ASN A 7 -0.39 4.06 7.87
C ASN A 7 0.32 3.74 9.19
N THR A 8 1.36 2.94 9.14
CA THR A 8 2.08 2.44 10.31
C THR A 8 3.18 3.37 10.79
N GLY A 9 3.22 4.60 10.29
CA GLY A 9 4.25 5.60 10.53
C GLY A 9 5.09 5.87 9.28
N THR A 10 5.75 7.03 9.22
CA THR A 10 6.55 7.46 8.06
C THR A 10 8.04 7.12 8.16
N LEU A 11 8.50 6.56 9.28
CA LEU A 11 9.88 6.08 9.38
C LEU A 11 10.11 4.92 8.40
N CYS A 12 11.21 5.01 7.65
CA CYS A 12 11.65 3.98 6.70
C CYS A 12 13.16 3.76 6.83
N ASN A 13 13.63 2.57 6.47
CA ASN A 13 15.06 2.27 6.45
C ASN A 13 15.77 2.78 5.18
N ILE A 14 15.02 3.29 4.21
CA ILE A 14 15.51 3.90 2.97
C ILE A 14 14.76 5.22 2.70
N GLU A 15 15.28 6.01 1.76
CA GLU A 15 14.70 7.25 1.27
C GLU A 15 14.60 7.16 -0.25
N CYS A 16 13.40 6.83 -0.76
CA CYS A 16 13.17 6.71 -2.20
C CYS A 16 12.98 8.09 -2.83
N ILE A 17 13.45 8.30 -4.06
CA ILE A 17 13.39 9.60 -4.72
C ILE A 17 11.95 10.10 -4.88
N ASN A 18 11.04 9.23 -5.32
CA ASN A 18 9.64 9.56 -5.58
C ASN A 18 8.69 8.93 -4.54
N CYS A 19 9.07 8.99 -3.25
CA CYS A 19 8.20 8.51 -2.19
C CYS A 19 7.04 9.47 -1.94
N TYR A 20 5.81 9.09 -2.30
CA TYR A 20 4.63 9.94 -2.18
C TYR A 20 4.26 10.30 -0.73
N ILE A 21 4.74 9.55 0.26
CA ILE A 21 4.58 9.88 1.70
C ILE A 21 5.89 10.40 2.31
N GLU A 22 6.89 10.74 1.49
CA GLU A 22 8.17 11.33 1.89
C GLU A 22 8.86 10.54 3.03
N SER A 23 8.68 9.22 3.04
CA SER A 23 9.24 8.36 4.07
C SER A 23 10.76 8.33 4.01
N SER A 24 11.38 8.42 5.18
CA SER A 24 12.83 8.39 5.33
C SER A 24 13.22 7.91 6.73
N PRO A 25 14.52 7.67 7.01
CA PRO A 25 14.99 7.36 8.36
C PRO A 25 14.76 8.48 9.39
N LYS A 26 14.39 9.68 8.94
CA LYS A 26 14.23 10.88 9.79
C LYS A 26 12.80 11.42 9.80
N ASN A 27 11.96 11.02 8.86
CA ASN A 27 10.59 11.52 8.80
C ASN A 27 9.70 10.76 9.80
N ASP A 28 9.29 11.42 10.86
CA ASP A 28 8.36 10.94 11.87
C ASP A 28 7.06 11.78 11.94
N SER A 29 6.68 12.40 10.82
CA SER A 29 5.46 13.23 10.72
C SER A 29 4.19 12.43 11.00
N LEU A 30 4.16 11.17 10.57
CA LEU A 30 3.19 10.18 11.03
C LEU A 30 3.91 9.20 11.93
N VAL A 31 3.35 8.97 13.12
CA VAL A 31 3.93 8.09 14.12
C VAL A 31 3.33 6.69 14.06
N TYR A 32 3.97 5.73 14.71
CA TYR A 32 3.47 4.36 14.78
C TYR A 32 2.07 4.31 15.37
N ILE A 33 1.17 3.63 14.66
CA ILE A 33 -0.14 3.26 15.19
C ILE A 33 0.01 2.04 16.10
N THR A 34 -0.77 1.99 17.15
CA THR A 34 -0.71 0.92 18.15
C THR A 34 -1.75 -0.19 17.87
N PRO A 35 -1.57 -1.40 18.41
CA PRO A 35 -2.56 -2.47 18.29
C PRO A 35 -3.95 -2.09 18.82
N ASP A 36 -4.02 -1.30 19.88
CA ASP A 36 -5.29 -0.88 20.47
C ASP A 36 -6.00 0.15 19.58
N GLU A 37 -5.27 1.11 19.02
CA GLU A 37 -5.84 2.05 18.05
C GLU A 37 -6.37 1.36 16.81
N VAL A 38 -5.67 0.33 16.30
CA VAL A 38 -6.19 -0.48 15.19
C VAL A 38 -7.45 -1.22 15.63
N SER A 39 -7.45 -1.85 16.81
CA SER A 39 -8.61 -2.56 17.33
C SER A 39 -9.84 -1.66 17.48
N ASP A 40 -9.67 -0.41 17.92
CA ASP A 40 -10.76 0.58 18.03
C ASP A 40 -11.43 0.83 16.67
N TYR A 41 -10.66 0.88 15.57
CA TYR A 41 -11.23 1.01 14.23
C TYR A 41 -11.87 -0.28 13.72
N LEU A 42 -11.35 -1.46 14.08
CA LEU A 42 -12.01 -2.73 13.78
C LEU A 42 -13.37 -2.83 14.49
N ASP A 43 -13.46 -2.38 15.75
CA ASP A 43 -14.72 -2.30 16.49
C ASP A 43 -15.73 -1.35 15.81
N GLN A 44 -15.27 -0.24 15.25
CA GLN A 44 -16.10 0.68 14.48
C GLN A 44 -16.60 0.05 13.17
N ILE A 45 -15.79 -0.77 12.47
CA ILE A 45 -16.24 -1.52 11.28
C ILE A 45 -17.40 -2.45 11.66
N ASP A 46 -17.22 -3.23 12.74
CA ASP A 46 -18.22 -4.19 13.20
C ASP A 46 -19.53 -3.49 13.64
N GLN A 47 -19.44 -2.40 14.40
CA GLN A 47 -20.58 -1.62 14.88
C GLN A 47 -21.38 -0.95 13.76
N ARG A 48 -20.72 -0.56 12.66
CA ARG A 48 -21.34 0.12 11.54
C ARG A 48 -21.66 -0.80 10.36
N GLU A 49 -21.39 -2.08 10.51
CA GLU A 49 -21.62 -3.10 9.48
C GLU A 49 -20.99 -2.73 8.14
N TRP A 50 -19.78 -2.14 8.18
CA TRP A 50 -19.05 -1.85 6.94
C TRP A 50 -18.71 -3.15 6.21
N ALA A 51 -18.84 -3.14 4.89
CA ALA A 51 -18.50 -4.30 4.05
C ALA A 51 -16.97 -4.53 3.93
N THR A 52 -16.20 -4.08 4.93
CA THR A 52 -14.75 -4.23 4.96
C THR A 52 -14.38 -5.69 5.15
N ASN A 53 -13.61 -6.23 4.22
CA ASN A 53 -13.11 -7.61 4.28
C ASN A 53 -11.58 -7.68 4.26
N GLU A 54 -10.91 -6.54 3.98
CA GLU A 54 -9.46 -6.44 3.94
C GLU A 54 -8.96 -5.28 4.79
N ILE A 55 -7.93 -5.55 5.60
CA ILE A 55 -7.16 -4.55 6.32
C ILE A 55 -5.78 -4.48 5.68
N ALA A 56 -5.39 -3.29 5.23
CA ALA A 56 -4.15 -3.10 4.52
C ALA A 56 -3.21 -2.14 5.27
N PHE A 57 -1.93 -2.42 5.24
CA PHE A 57 -0.90 -1.66 5.96
C PHE A 57 0.12 -1.09 4.99
N THR A 58 0.37 0.21 5.15
CA THR A 58 1.39 0.96 4.44
C THR A 58 2.12 1.89 5.41
N GLY A 59 2.99 2.73 4.91
CA GLY A 59 3.74 3.70 5.71
C GLY A 59 5.10 3.92 5.09
N GLY A 60 6.13 4.15 5.92
CA GLY A 60 7.52 4.06 5.49
C GLY A 60 7.87 2.59 5.23
N GLU A 61 8.28 1.90 6.29
CA GLU A 61 8.41 0.45 6.28
C GLU A 61 7.60 -0.13 7.45
N PRO A 62 6.50 -0.83 7.20
CA PRO A 62 5.63 -1.34 8.27
C PRO A 62 6.34 -2.18 9.32
N PHE A 63 7.34 -2.97 8.92
CA PHE A 63 8.11 -3.78 9.87
C PHE A 63 9.11 -2.98 10.73
N LEU A 64 9.19 -1.66 10.60
CA LEU A 64 9.84 -0.81 11.60
C LEU A 64 8.93 -0.56 12.81
N ASN A 65 7.62 -0.60 12.64
CA ASN A 65 6.69 -0.57 13.76
C ASN A 65 6.88 -1.86 14.59
N PRO A 66 7.29 -1.77 15.87
CA PRO A 66 7.57 -2.94 16.70
C PRO A 66 6.34 -3.83 16.92
N ASP A 67 5.14 -3.25 16.81
CA ASP A 67 3.89 -3.95 17.06
C ASP A 67 3.23 -4.51 15.79
N MET A 68 3.89 -4.40 14.61
CA MET A 68 3.28 -4.77 13.32
C MET A 68 2.77 -6.22 13.29
N ILE A 69 3.50 -7.16 13.89
CA ILE A 69 3.09 -8.58 13.95
C ILE A 69 1.84 -8.75 14.81
N GLU A 70 1.77 -8.06 15.95
CA GLU A 70 0.60 -8.10 16.83
C GLU A 70 -0.62 -7.44 16.18
N ILE A 71 -0.42 -6.32 15.50
CA ILE A 71 -1.46 -5.63 14.72
C ILE A 71 -2.04 -6.58 13.66
N ALA A 72 -1.17 -7.19 12.86
CA ALA A 72 -1.59 -8.14 11.82
C ALA A 72 -2.34 -9.36 12.42
N ARG A 73 -1.87 -9.87 13.56
CA ARG A 73 -2.54 -10.97 14.27
C ARG A 73 -3.97 -10.63 14.65
N ARG A 74 -4.19 -9.48 15.29
CA ARG A 74 -5.53 -9.03 15.72
C ARG A 74 -6.51 -8.90 14.55
N CYS A 75 -6.04 -8.41 13.40
CA CYS A 75 -6.86 -8.34 12.18
C CYS A 75 -7.22 -9.74 11.65
N LEU A 76 -6.25 -10.65 11.59
CA LEU A 76 -6.44 -12.01 11.11
C LEU A 76 -7.36 -12.82 12.05
N GLU A 77 -7.27 -12.63 13.37
CA GLU A 77 -8.14 -13.27 14.37
C GLU A 77 -9.60 -12.84 14.23
N ARG A 78 -9.85 -11.62 13.76
CA ARG A 78 -11.19 -11.11 13.43
C ARG A 78 -11.65 -11.47 12.01
N ASN A 79 -10.99 -12.42 11.35
CA ASN A 79 -11.31 -12.94 10.01
C ASN A 79 -11.09 -11.98 8.83
N TYR A 80 -10.41 -10.86 9.01
CA TYR A 80 -10.03 -10.00 7.90
C TYR A 80 -8.92 -10.64 7.05
N LYS A 81 -8.90 -10.34 5.76
CA LYS A 81 -7.69 -10.47 4.94
C LYS A 81 -6.72 -9.37 5.36
N VAL A 82 -5.45 -9.68 5.37
CA VAL A 82 -4.38 -8.72 5.72
C VAL A 82 -3.41 -8.58 4.56
N LEU A 83 -3.23 -7.35 4.11
CA LEU A 83 -2.26 -6.96 3.09
C LEU A 83 -1.21 -6.06 3.74
N ILE A 84 0.07 -6.42 3.65
CA ILE A 84 1.17 -5.60 4.17
C ILE A 84 2.09 -5.20 3.02
N LEU A 85 2.21 -3.88 2.77
CA LEU A 85 3.21 -3.34 1.85
C LEU A 85 4.56 -3.32 2.54
N THR A 86 5.61 -3.77 1.87
CA THR A 86 6.98 -3.78 2.43
C THR A 86 8.02 -3.65 1.33
N ASN A 87 9.17 -3.08 1.65
CA ASN A 87 10.33 -3.10 0.76
C ASN A 87 11.08 -4.45 0.81
N ALA A 88 10.65 -5.38 1.66
CA ALA A 88 11.22 -6.71 1.86
C ALA A 88 12.72 -6.72 2.23
N MET A 89 13.22 -5.64 2.85
CA MET A 89 14.61 -5.49 3.24
C MET A 89 14.86 -5.85 4.72
N LEU A 90 15.91 -5.27 5.31
CA LEU A 90 16.38 -5.58 6.67
C LEU A 90 15.29 -5.54 7.75
N PRO A 91 14.33 -4.61 7.79
CA PRO A 91 13.31 -4.62 8.85
C PRO A 91 12.49 -5.90 8.85
N MET A 92 12.02 -6.36 7.67
CA MET A 92 11.29 -7.62 7.52
C MET A 92 12.18 -8.83 7.84
N MET A 93 13.47 -8.76 7.53
CA MET A 93 14.41 -9.86 7.71
C MET A 93 14.95 -10.00 9.14
N ARG A 94 14.56 -9.15 10.09
CA ARG A 94 14.85 -9.34 11.51
C ARG A 94 14.23 -10.64 12.02
N LYS A 95 14.98 -11.40 12.81
CA LYS A 95 14.57 -12.74 13.26
C LYS A 95 13.22 -12.74 14.02
N SER A 96 12.97 -11.71 14.82
CA SER A 96 11.69 -11.55 15.52
C SER A 96 10.51 -11.38 14.55
N VAL A 97 10.69 -10.58 13.49
CA VAL A 97 9.68 -10.37 12.45
C VAL A 97 9.47 -11.64 11.62
N GLN A 98 10.55 -12.29 11.20
CA GLN A 98 10.48 -13.56 10.48
C GLN A 98 9.72 -14.63 11.26
N ASN A 99 10.02 -14.80 12.55
CA ASN A 99 9.32 -15.77 13.40
C ASN A 99 7.83 -15.41 13.52
N GLY A 100 7.50 -14.13 13.77
CA GLY A 100 6.12 -13.68 13.85
C GLY A 100 5.35 -13.88 12.53
N LEU A 101 5.97 -13.58 11.39
CA LEU A 101 5.38 -13.85 10.07
C LEU A 101 5.12 -15.33 9.83
N LEU A 102 6.07 -16.21 10.21
CA LEU A 102 5.90 -17.65 10.09
C LEU A 102 4.74 -18.17 10.95
N ASP A 103 4.61 -17.67 12.18
CA ASP A 103 3.48 -18.01 13.06
C ASP A 103 2.14 -17.58 12.47
N LEU A 104 2.08 -16.37 11.90
CA LEU A 104 0.88 -15.88 11.22
C LEU A 104 0.56 -16.70 9.98
N ARG A 105 1.57 -17.02 9.17
CA ARG A 105 1.40 -17.85 7.97
C ARG A 105 0.83 -19.22 8.31
N LEU A 106 1.37 -19.90 9.32
CA LEU A 106 0.92 -21.23 9.73
C LEU A 106 -0.58 -21.26 10.05
N LYS A 107 -1.12 -20.18 10.62
CA LYS A 107 -2.53 -20.13 11.03
C LYS A 107 -3.46 -19.52 9.96
N TYR A 108 -2.95 -18.58 9.15
CA TYR A 108 -3.79 -17.67 8.36
C TYR A 108 -3.31 -17.49 6.92
N ASN A 109 -2.54 -18.44 6.35
CA ASN A 109 -1.85 -18.31 5.06
C ASN A 109 -2.71 -17.67 3.95
N GLU A 110 -3.92 -18.16 3.75
CA GLU A 110 -4.81 -17.70 2.68
C GLU A 110 -5.28 -16.24 2.85
N ARG A 111 -5.14 -15.70 4.05
CA ARG A 111 -5.59 -14.36 4.40
C ARG A 111 -4.45 -13.35 4.62
N LEU A 112 -3.20 -13.77 4.52
CA LEU A 112 -2.03 -12.90 4.67
C LEU A 112 -1.30 -12.76 3.33
N THR A 113 -1.21 -11.55 2.82
CA THR A 113 -0.47 -11.22 1.59
C THR A 113 0.60 -10.18 1.88
N LEU A 114 1.82 -10.43 1.41
CA LEU A 114 2.92 -9.46 1.43
C LEU A 114 3.04 -8.84 0.04
N ARG A 115 2.76 -7.53 -0.09
CA ARG A 115 2.97 -6.80 -1.33
C ARG A 115 4.34 -6.14 -1.30
N VAL A 116 5.25 -6.67 -2.10
CA VAL A 116 6.62 -6.19 -2.13
C VAL A 116 6.74 -5.01 -3.10
N SER A 117 7.35 -3.94 -2.61
CA SER A 117 7.66 -2.77 -3.43
C SER A 117 8.90 -3.06 -4.28
N LEU A 118 8.67 -3.44 -5.53
CA LEU A 118 9.69 -3.71 -6.54
C LEU A 118 9.44 -2.78 -7.74
N ASP A 119 10.02 -1.59 -7.73
CA ASP A 119 9.64 -0.52 -8.67
C ASP A 119 9.90 -0.88 -10.12
N HIS A 120 10.96 -1.66 -10.39
CA HIS A 120 11.26 -2.12 -11.74
C HIS A 120 11.87 -3.53 -11.74
N TYR A 121 11.67 -4.26 -12.83
CA TYR A 121 12.21 -5.61 -13.02
C TYR A 121 13.72 -5.65 -13.28
N THR A 122 14.36 -4.50 -13.57
CA THR A 122 15.82 -4.37 -13.70
C THR A 122 16.44 -3.70 -12.48
N ALA A 123 17.63 -4.18 -12.08
CA ALA A 123 18.38 -3.60 -10.96
C ALA A 123 18.68 -2.12 -11.15
N LYS A 124 19.06 -1.71 -12.38
CA LYS A 124 19.45 -0.32 -12.67
C LYS A 124 18.34 0.66 -12.31
N LEU A 125 17.12 0.44 -12.78
CA LEU A 125 16.01 1.38 -12.61
C LEU A 125 15.43 1.29 -11.19
N HIS A 126 15.35 0.10 -10.61
CA HIS A 126 14.95 -0.04 -9.21
C HIS A 126 15.93 0.66 -8.25
N ASP A 127 17.24 0.47 -8.46
CA ASP A 127 18.26 1.10 -7.62
C ASP A 127 18.31 2.63 -7.79
N THR A 128 17.95 3.15 -8.99
CA THR A 128 17.80 4.60 -9.20
C THR A 128 16.75 5.17 -8.26
N GLU A 129 15.63 4.48 -8.08
CA GLU A 129 14.52 4.93 -7.23
C GLU A 129 14.79 4.73 -5.73
N ARG A 130 15.36 3.57 -5.35
CA ARG A 130 15.44 3.12 -3.94
C ARG A 130 16.83 3.13 -3.35
N GLY A 131 17.83 3.50 -4.14
CA GLY A 131 19.23 3.51 -3.72
C GLY A 131 19.99 2.26 -4.18
N LYS A 132 21.30 2.47 -4.41
CA LYS A 132 22.22 1.46 -4.95
C LYS A 132 22.23 0.18 -4.14
N GLY A 133 22.00 -0.95 -4.81
CA GLY A 133 22.04 -2.30 -4.22
C GLY A 133 20.71 -2.72 -3.58
N SER A 134 19.72 -1.86 -3.54
CA SER A 134 18.40 -2.15 -2.99
C SER A 134 17.69 -3.31 -3.70
N TYR A 135 17.85 -3.40 -5.03
CA TYR A 135 17.28 -4.48 -5.83
C TYR A 135 17.65 -5.88 -5.32
N ASN A 136 18.94 -6.12 -5.12
CA ASN A 136 19.41 -7.44 -4.66
C ASN A 136 18.93 -7.73 -3.25
N ILE A 137 18.86 -6.73 -2.37
CA ILE A 137 18.37 -6.91 -1.00
C ILE A 137 16.88 -7.24 -1.03
N THR A 138 16.07 -6.52 -1.82
CA THR A 138 14.65 -6.82 -2.02
C THR A 138 14.43 -8.22 -2.57
N LEU A 139 15.18 -8.62 -3.62
CA LEU A 139 15.08 -9.98 -4.17
C LEU A 139 15.45 -11.07 -3.15
N ASN A 140 16.39 -10.81 -2.25
CA ASN A 140 16.72 -11.77 -1.19
C ASN A 140 15.55 -11.92 -0.20
N GLY A 141 14.88 -10.83 0.16
CA GLY A 141 13.64 -10.87 0.95
C GLY A 141 12.54 -11.65 0.24
N MET A 142 12.33 -11.39 -1.07
CA MET A 142 11.35 -12.13 -1.88
C MET A 142 11.67 -13.62 -1.97
N LYS A 143 12.95 -14.00 -2.11
CA LYS A 143 13.37 -15.40 -2.09
C LYS A 143 13.05 -16.07 -0.76
N TRP A 144 13.28 -15.38 0.34
CA TRP A 144 12.88 -15.87 1.66
C TRP A 144 11.36 -16.07 1.76
N LEU A 145 10.57 -15.12 1.29
CA LEU A 145 9.10 -15.24 1.25
C LEU A 145 8.66 -16.45 0.40
N ARG A 146 9.24 -16.61 -0.79
CA ARG A 146 9.00 -17.78 -1.65
C ARG A 146 9.36 -19.09 -0.95
N ASP A 147 10.57 -19.19 -0.38
CA ASP A 147 11.07 -20.41 0.28
C ASP A 147 10.23 -20.76 1.52
N LYS A 148 9.53 -19.79 2.06
CA LYS A 148 8.57 -19.95 3.15
C LYS A 148 7.12 -19.95 2.65
N GLU A 149 6.89 -20.04 1.35
CA GLU A 149 5.57 -20.18 0.70
C GLU A 149 4.56 -19.11 1.14
N PHE A 150 5.00 -17.85 1.29
CA PHE A 150 4.10 -16.73 1.52
C PHE A 150 3.39 -16.32 0.23
N LYS A 151 2.13 -15.93 0.35
CA LYS A 151 1.42 -15.26 -0.73
C LYS A 151 2.03 -13.88 -0.96
N MET A 152 2.54 -13.65 -2.18
CA MET A 152 3.18 -12.40 -2.56
C MET A 152 2.37 -11.66 -3.62
N ALA A 153 2.43 -10.34 -3.58
CA ALA A 153 2.01 -9.42 -4.62
C ALA A 153 3.13 -8.39 -4.86
N ILE A 154 3.06 -7.65 -5.95
CA ILE A 154 4.07 -6.66 -6.32
C ILE A 154 3.44 -5.27 -6.47
N ALA A 155 4.16 -4.27 -6.02
CA ALA A 155 3.94 -2.87 -6.33
C ALA A 155 5.14 -2.36 -7.15
N GLY A 156 4.95 -2.17 -8.45
CA GLY A 156 5.92 -1.64 -9.39
C GLY A 156 5.54 -0.25 -9.89
N ARG A 157 6.35 0.33 -10.78
CA ARG A 157 6.14 1.65 -11.38
C ARG A 157 6.32 1.64 -12.90
N THR A 158 5.69 2.59 -13.57
CA THR A 158 5.78 2.79 -15.03
C THR A 158 6.36 4.16 -15.39
N VAL A 159 7.28 4.68 -14.57
CA VAL A 159 7.81 6.06 -14.69
C VAL A 159 8.94 6.22 -15.73
N TRP A 160 9.41 5.12 -16.31
CA TRP A 160 10.58 5.16 -17.23
C TRP A 160 10.22 5.08 -18.70
N GLY A 161 8.93 5.16 -19.04
CA GLY A 161 8.45 5.18 -20.42
C GLY A 161 8.26 3.81 -21.06
N ASP A 162 8.44 2.74 -20.32
CA ASP A 162 8.09 1.39 -20.79
C ASP A 162 6.57 1.29 -20.98
N SER A 163 6.13 0.57 -22.00
CA SER A 163 4.72 0.24 -22.15
C SER A 163 4.26 -0.70 -21.01
N ASP A 164 2.95 -0.73 -20.70
CA ASP A 164 2.41 -1.70 -19.73
C ASP A 164 2.75 -3.14 -20.15
N ILE A 165 2.67 -3.44 -21.44
CA ILE A 165 3.00 -4.77 -21.99
C ILE A 165 4.47 -5.11 -21.75
N ASP A 166 5.40 -4.20 -22.06
CA ASP A 166 6.83 -4.45 -21.89
C ASP A 166 7.18 -4.60 -20.41
N SER A 167 6.59 -3.77 -19.54
CA SER A 167 6.76 -3.87 -18.09
C SER A 167 6.30 -5.23 -17.57
N ARG A 168 5.10 -5.70 -17.96
CA ARG A 168 4.58 -7.01 -17.55
C ARG A 168 5.41 -8.17 -18.07
N LEU A 169 5.89 -8.11 -19.31
CA LEU A 169 6.82 -9.10 -19.86
C LEU A 169 8.14 -9.14 -19.08
N GLY A 170 8.67 -7.97 -18.70
CA GLY A 170 9.88 -7.87 -17.88
C GLY A 170 9.69 -8.46 -16.48
N TYR A 171 8.58 -8.17 -15.81
CA TYR A 171 8.23 -8.79 -14.53
C TYR A 171 8.00 -10.29 -14.65
N ALA A 172 7.28 -10.75 -15.69
CA ALA A 172 7.02 -12.17 -15.92
C ALA A 172 8.33 -12.95 -16.07
N LYS A 173 9.28 -12.41 -16.85
CA LYS A 173 10.61 -13.00 -16.98
C LYS A 173 11.33 -13.06 -15.64
N LEU A 174 11.34 -11.96 -14.87
CA LEU A 174 11.97 -11.92 -13.56
C LEU A 174 11.37 -12.94 -12.61
N PHE A 175 10.03 -13.07 -12.58
CA PHE A 175 9.34 -14.01 -11.69
C PHE A 175 9.67 -15.45 -12.07
N ASN A 176 9.68 -15.77 -13.36
CA ASN A 176 10.05 -17.09 -13.87
C ASN A 176 11.50 -17.46 -13.50
N ASP A 177 12.45 -16.55 -13.78
CA ASP A 177 13.87 -16.76 -13.51
C ASP A 177 14.16 -17.02 -12.01
N ASN A 178 13.34 -16.44 -11.12
CA ASN A 178 13.45 -16.59 -9.67
C ASN A 178 12.43 -17.57 -9.07
N LYS A 179 11.60 -18.24 -9.87
CA LYS A 179 10.54 -19.16 -9.43
C LYS A 179 9.57 -18.52 -8.42
N PHE A 180 9.21 -17.25 -8.65
CA PHE A 180 8.15 -16.59 -7.89
C PHE A 180 6.79 -16.95 -8.49
N GLU A 181 5.88 -17.44 -7.69
CA GLU A 181 4.50 -17.74 -8.09
C GLU A 181 3.64 -16.47 -8.06
N ILE A 182 3.95 -15.53 -8.96
CA ILE A 182 3.30 -14.22 -9.06
C ILE A 182 2.85 -14.05 -10.51
N ASP A 183 1.58 -13.71 -10.73
CA ASP A 183 1.09 -13.38 -12.05
C ASP A 183 1.40 -11.91 -12.38
N ALA A 184 2.28 -11.72 -13.37
CA ALA A 184 2.63 -10.38 -13.85
C ALA A 184 1.47 -9.71 -14.63
N ASN A 185 0.51 -10.48 -15.14
CA ASN A 185 -0.60 -9.96 -15.94
C ASN A 185 -1.85 -9.65 -15.11
N ASP A 186 -1.96 -10.19 -13.89
CA ASP A 186 -3.05 -9.83 -12.99
C ASP A 186 -2.76 -8.46 -12.34
N PRO A 187 -3.54 -7.41 -12.66
CA PRO A 187 -3.32 -6.07 -12.12
C PRO A 187 -3.58 -5.97 -10.61
N ASN A 188 -4.25 -6.94 -9.99
CA ASN A 188 -4.46 -6.98 -8.54
C ASN A 188 -3.24 -7.57 -7.82
N VAL A 189 -2.49 -8.43 -8.49
CA VAL A 189 -1.29 -9.08 -7.94
C VAL A 189 -0.03 -8.29 -8.29
N THR A 190 0.09 -7.83 -9.53
CA THR A 190 1.18 -6.97 -10.01
C THR A 190 0.63 -5.60 -10.35
N VAL A 191 0.59 -4.73 -9.35
CA VAL A 191 0.11 -3.36 -9.48
C VAL A 191 1.26 -2.50 -10.02
N LEU A 192 1.04 -1.81 -11.14
CA LEU A 192 1.99 -0.88 -11.74
C LEU A 192 1.48 0.55 -11.56
N PHE A 193 2.17 1.32 -10.72
CA PHE A 193 1.79 2.68 -10.42
C PHE A 193 2.37 3.67 -11.44
N PRO A 194 1.55 4.59 -11.97
CA PRO A 194 2.03 5.67 -12.81
C PRO A 194 2.89 6.65 -12.01
N GLU A 195 3.56 7.55 -12.74
CA GLU A 195 4.27 8.66 -12.12
C GLU A 195 3.32 9.56 -11.32
N ILE A 196 3.74 9.90 -10.09
CA ILE A 196 3.01 10.75 -9.16
C ILE A 196 3.76 12.08 -9.04
N ASP A 197 3.62 12.96 -10.05
CA ASP A 197 4.17 14.31 -10.04
C ASP A 197 3.01 15.32 -9.98
N GLU A 198 2.90 16.05 -8.87
CA GLU A 198 1.86 17.07 -8.64
C GLU A 198 2.03 18.32 -9.52
N LYS A 199 3.23 18.53 -10.08
CA LYS A 199 3.55 19.71 -10.88
C LYS A 199 3.10 19.60 -12.33
N ILE A 200 2.76 18.38 -12.78
CA ILE A 200 2.27 18.15 -14.13
C ILE A 200 0.80 18.57 -14.19
N ASP A 201 0.50 19.46 -15.12
CA ASP A 201 -0.87 19.86 -15.43
C ASP A 201 -1.71 18.63 -15.84
N VAL A 202 -2.89 18.53 -15.26
CA VAL A 202 -3.82 17.41 -15.49
C VAL A 202 -5.17 17.96 -15.93
N PRO A 203 -5.91 17.22 -16.79
CA PRO A 203 -7.27 17.60 -17.14
C PRO A 203 -8.17 17.72 -15.93
N GLU A 204 -9.07 18.70 -15.93
CA GLU A 204 -10.12 18.79 -14.95
C GLU A 204 -11.09 17.60 -15.09
N ILE A 205 -11.42 16.98 -13.95
CA ILE A 205 -12.36 15.86 -13.92
C ILE A 205 -13.78 16.42 -13.78
N THR A 206 -14.60 16.16 -14.79
CA THR A 206 -16.04 16.47 -14.77
C THR A 206 -16.85 15.16 -14.75
N THR A 207 -18.14 15.27 -14.48
CA THR A 207 -19.05 14.11 -14.50
C THR A 207 -19.16 13.46 -15.88
N GLU A 208 -18.85 14.16 -16.95
CA GLU A 208 -18.83 13.65 -18.33
C GLU A 208 -17.68 12.68 -18.57
N CYS A 209 -16.58 12.83 -17.82
CA CYS A 209 -15.41 11.95 -17.94
C CYS A 209 -15.76 10.47 -17.74
N TRP A 210 -16.73 10.17 -16.89
CA TRP A 210 -17.13 8.77 -16.64
C TRP A 210 -17.64 8.08 -17.90
N GLY A 211 -18.49 8.76 -18.66
CA GLY A 211 -18.98 8.23 -19.95
C GLY A 211 -17.89 8.16 -21.03
N ILE A 212 -17.07 9.21 -21.13
CA ILE A 212 -15.98 9.28 -22.14
C ILE A 212 -14.94 8.18 -21.90
N LEU A 213 -14.58 7.94 -20.64
CA LEU A 213 -13.54 6.95 -20.28
C LEU A 213 -14.10 5.55 -20.06
N ASN A 214 -15.41 5.36 -20.18
CA ASN A 214 -16.08 4.10 -19.84
C ASN A 214 -15.72 3.59 -18.44
N LYS A 215 -15.72 4.50 -17.45
CA LYS A 215 -15.41 4.25 -16.04
C LYS A 215 -16.59 4.64 -15.15
N SER A 216 -16.57 4.15 -13.92
CA SER A 216 -17.55 4.49 -12.90
C SER A 216 -16.89 5.26 -11.73
N PRO A 217 -17.60 6.18 -11.06
CA PRO A 217 -17.14 6.73 -9.78
C PRO A 217 -16.81 5.66 -8.72
N LYS A 218 -17.32 4.44 -8.88
CA LYS A 218 -17.03 3.31 -7.99
C LYS A 218 -15.66 2.68 -8.23
N ASP A 219 -15.03 2.99 -9.37
CA ASP A 219 -13.74 2.41 -9.76
C ASP A 219 -12.55 3.18 -9.16
N VAL A 220 -12.79 4.35 -8.55
CA VAL A 220 -11.72 5.11 -7.90
C VAL A 220 -11.51 4.63 -6.45
N MET A 221 -10.26 4.66 -6.01
CA MET A 221 -9.84 4.11 -4.72
C MET A 221 -10.66 4.65 -3.53
N CYS A 222 -10.95 5.96 -3.49
CA CYS A 222 -11.72 6.56 -2.40
C CYS A 222 -13.21 6.18 -2.37
N ALA A 223 -13.71 5.47 -3.38
CA ALA A 223 -15.05 4.89 -3.35
C ALA A 223 -15.12 3.61 -2.50
N SER A 224 -14.01 2.85 -2.46
CA SER A 224 -13.94 1.53 -1.81
C SER A 224 -13.01 1.48 -0.59
N SER A 225 -12.21 2.51 -0.34
CA SER A 225 -11.24 2.50 0.76
C SER A 225 -11.16 3.82 1.53
N ARG A 226 -10.59 3.75 2.75
CA ARG A 226 -10.15 4.87 3.59
C ARG A 226 -8.80 4.52 4.17
N MET A 227 -8.07 5.54 4.66
CA MET A 227 -6.84 5.30 5.38
C MET A 227 -6.83 5.98 6.75
N VAL A 228 -6.41 5.25 7.76
CA VAL A 228 -6.16 5.76 9.11
C VAL A 228 -4.69 6.16 9.22
N ILE A 229 -4.45 7.37 9.72
CA ILE A 229 -3.11 7.92 9.96
C ILE A 229 -3.01 8.41 11.40
N LYS A 230 -1.80 8.45 11.95
CA LYS A 230 -1.55 9.08 13.26
C LYS A 230 -0.47 10.14 13.14
N ARG A 231 -0.86 11.40 13.26
CA ARG A 231 0.07 12.53 13.19
C ARG A 231 0.90 12.62 14.47
N LYS A 232 2.14 13.08 14.34
CA LYS A 232 3.00 13.36 15.49
C LYS A 232 2.33 14.36 16.45
N GLY A 233 2.25 13.99 17.72
CA GLY A 233 1.60 14.81 18.76
C GLY A 233 0.07 14.70 18.81
N ALA A 234 -0.58 14.00 17.88
CA ALA A 234 -2.02 13.77 17.93
C ALA A 234 -2.38 12.75 19.03
N LYS A 235 -3.46 13.05 19.77
CA LYS A 235 -3.98 12.13 20.80
C LYS A 235 -4.67 10.91 20.23
N LYS A 236 -5.29 11.05 19.06
CA LYS A 236 -6.02 9.99 18.34
C LYS A 236 -5.61 9.97 16.87
N PRO A 237 -5.70 8.83 16.20
CA PRO A 237 -5.59 8.77 14.75
C PRO A 237 -6.69 9.56 14.06
N SER A 238 -6.46 9.91 12.78
CA SER A 238 -7.44 10.53 11.89
C SER A 238 -7.68 9.64 10.68
N VAL A 239 -8.86 9.74 10.08
CA VAL A 239 -9.20 9.09 8.82
C VAL A 239 -8.97 10.06 7.67
N VAL A 240 -8.32 9.61 6.61
CA VAL A 240 -8.14 10.36 5.36
C VAL A 240 -8.77 9.61 4.20
N ALA A 241 -9.18 10.37 3.20
CA ALA A 241 -9.92 9.87 2.05
C ALA A 241 -9.12 8.89 1.18
N CYS A 242 -7.80 9.02 1.15
CA CYS A 242 -6.95 8.36 0.17
C CYS A 242 -5.57 8.03 0.72
N THR A 243 -4.96 6.94 0.27
CA THR A 243 -3.60 6.54 0.66
C THR A 243 -2.51 7.47 0.09
N LEU A 244 -2.81 8.20 -0.98
CA LEU A 244 -1.85 9.10 -1.64
C LEU A 244 -1.79 10.49 -1.02
N LEU A 245 -2.74 10.85 -0.14
CA LEU A 245 -2.88 12.22 0.37
C LEU A 245 -2.83 12.28 1.92
N PRO A 246 -1.84 11.64 2.57
CA PRO A 246 -1.82 11.55 4.03
C PRO A 246 -1.58 12.89 4.73
N TYR A 247 -1.03 13.87 4.03
CA TYR A 247 -0.69 15.19 4.60
C TYR A 247 -1.72 16.28 4.28
N SER A 248 -2.58 16.05 3.29
CA SER A 248 -3.54 17.05 2.86
C SER A 248 -4.72 17.12 3.82
N LYS A 249 -4.82 18.26 4.53
CA LYS A 249 -5.90 18.51 5.50
C LYS A 249 -7.28 18.56 4.86
N GLU A 250 -7.36 18.92 3.58
CA GLU A 250 -8.63 18.95 2.83
C GLU A 250 -9.25 17.55 2.70
N PHE A 251 -8.41 16.51 2.70
CA PHE A 251 -8.84 15.11 2.59
C PHE A 251 -8.91 14.40 3.95
N GLU A 252 -8.76 15.13 5.07
CA GLU A 252 -8.94 14.59 6.41
C GLU A 252 -10.44 14.60 6.76
N MET A 253 -10.94 13.44 7.18
CA MET A 253 -12.36 13.15 7.32
C MET A 253 -12.78 12.95 8.78
N GLY A 254 -11.97 13.44 9.74
CA GLY A 254 -12.25 13.28 11.18
C GLY A 254 -11.47 12.14 11.83
N ASN A 255 -11.92 11.73 13.03
CA ASN A 255 -11.23 10.75 13.85
C ASN A 255 -11.99 9.42 14.00
N SER A 256 -13.10 9.28 13.30
CA SER A 256 -13.93 8.07 13.33
C SER A 256 -14.35 7.65 11.93
N LEU A 257 -14.75 6.38 11.77
CA LEU A 257 -15.30 5.90 10.50
C LEU A 257 -16.67 6.54 10.20
N GLU A 258 -17.41 6.94 11.24
CA GLU A 258 -18.67 7.67 11.08
C GLU A 258 -18.47 9.01 10.38
N GLU A 259 -17.51 9.80 10.83
CA GLU A 259 -17.16 11.07 10.21
C GLU A 259 -16.66 10.89 8.76
N ALA A 260 -16.06 9.72 8.47
CA ALA A 260 -15.52 9.38 7.16
C ALA A 260 -16.55 8.81 6.15
N GLU A 261 -17.82 8.67 6.52
CA GLU A 261 -18.91 8.25 5.63
C GLU A 261 -19.47 9.41 4.77
N VAL A 262 -18.59 10.22 4.23
CA VAL A 262 -18.96 11.35 3.38
C VAL A 262 -18.31 11.21 2.00
N SER A 263 -18.92 11.91 1.02
CA SER A 263 -18.42 11.94 -0.35
C SER A 263 -17.06 12.63 -0.43
N VAL A 264 -16.18 12.11 -1.27
CA VAL A 264 -14.84 12.66 -1.53
C VAL A 264 -14.86 13.48 -2.81
N LYS A 265 -14.38 14.71 -2.76
CA LYS A 265 -14.18 15.53 -3.96
C LYS A 265 -12.92 15.06 -4.71
N LEU A 266 -13.03 14.92 -6.03
CA LEU A 266 -11.92 14.52 -6.89
C LEU A 266 -11.21 15.76 -7.46
N ASN A 267 -10.72 16.63 -6.58
CA ASN A 267 -10.14 17.94 -6.92
C ASN A 267 -8.61 18.04 -6.73
N HIS A 268 -7.94 16.89 -6.62
CA HIS A 268 -6.47 16.82 -6.54
C HIS A 268 -5.89 16.24 -7.83
N PRO A 269 -4.72 16.68 -8.31
CA PRO A 269 -4.05 16.12 -9.50
C PRO A 269 -3.90 14.59 -9.46
N HIS A 270 -3.66 14.01 -8.29
CA HIS A 270 -3.60 12.55 -8.13
C HIS A 270 -4.92 11.85 -8.42
N CYS A 271 -6.07 12.49 -8.18
CA CYS A 271 -7.37 11.92 -8.53
C CYS A 271 -7.48 11.70 -10.04
N ALA A 272 -7.09 12.72 -10.83
CA ALA A 272 -7.08 12.62 -12.28
C ALA A 272 -6.06 11.58 -12.75
N LYS A 273 -4.81 11.76 -12.40
CA LYS A 273 -3.69 11.03 -12.99
C LYS A 273 -3.65 9.56 -12.55
N PHE A 274 -3.88 9.29 -11.28
CA PHE A 274 -3.77 7.95 -10.72
C PHE A 274 -5.05 7.12 -10.91
N CYS A 275 -6.19 7.62 -10.41
CA CYS A 275 -7.42 6.85 -10.38
C CYS A 275 -8.21 6.92 -11.69
N VAL A 276 -8.43 8.15 -12.22
CA VAL A 276 -9.33 8.33 -13.36
C VAL A 276 -8.65 7.98 -14.68
N LEU A 277 -7.47 8.51 -14.94
CA LEU A 277 -6.72 8.27 -16.17
C LEU A 277 -5.80 7.04 -16.09
N GLY A 278 -5.05 6.90 -14.99
CA GLY A 278 -4.10 5.82 -14.80
C GLY A 278 -4.71 4.45 -14.56
N GLY A 279 -5.92 4.38 -14.00
CA GLY A 279 -6.61 3.12 -13.74
C GLY A 279 -5.95 2.22 -12.70
N ALA A 280 -5.00 2.74 -11.93
CA ALA A 280 -4.36 2.00 -10.85
C ALA A 280 -5.20 2.06 -9.57
N SER A 281 -5.22 0.98 -8.81
CA SER A 281 -5.84 0.92 -7.48
C SER A 281 -4.88 0.30 -6.48
N CYS A 282 -4.83 0.84 -5.26
CA CYS A 282 -4.06 0.24 -4.16
C CYS A 282 -4.81 -0.92 -3.49
N SER A 283 -6.13 -0.96 -3.62
CA SER A 283 -7.01 -2.02 -3.11
C SER A 283 -7.54 -2.87 -4.25
N SER A 284 -7.65 -4.15 -4.02
CA SER A 284 -8.23 -5.14 -4.94
C SER A 284 -9.75 -5.09 -4.96
#